data_c4a319e946cddfa37063624caf1cce80
#
_entry.id   c4a319e946cddfa37063624caf1cce80
#
_cell.length_a   1.000
_cell.length_b   1.000
_cell.length_c   1.000
_cell.angle_alpha   90.00
_cell.angle_beta   90.00
_cell.angle_gamma   90.00
#
_symmetry.space_group_name_H-M   'P 1'
#
loop_
_entity.id
_entity.type
_entity.pdbx_description
1 polymer ?
#
loop_
_entity_poly.entity_id
_entity_poly.type
_entity_poly.pdbx_seq_one_letter_code
_entity_poly.pdbx_strand_id
1 'polypeptide(L)'
;MIEEAQLNKIKDPVAKQLIRDLANLLEKTLEELDVLRLENQRLKDENNRLKGEQGKPEVKPSKKTLPLNHSSEKARKKPVKWNKQSKNDKLTVTRTEQPMKMETPLPEDAQFKGVEPCVVQDIKLVSETICFLRNKYYSPSTGKTYYSPLPKGYDDGQFGHNLKALALGLHPLCNVSQKGIHTLFTNSGISISKGQISNLLIKGQDAFHLEKSDIVLAGLKSAPWQQTDDTLTRVNGVNQSCHVLGNPHYVSYTTLPHKDRLSVLQVLMNETDLVFLLNQEVLNSDCVKQLPLKWRKVLNSLPLGSSWNEPSVRKMMDEKFPTLGVQSRKRLIEEFAFAGYRFQTVVPVISLLVSDDAPQFRGLTDLLSLCWIHGGRHFHKLSPHLRCYQERVAAFVKKFWSFYDDLLAFKSKPSSRKAASLSKKFDRLFTANTDYDVLDDRIRKTAANKVELLQVLTHPEIPLHNNASELAVRARVRKRDVSFGPRTQEGVKAWDTFQTIAGTALKQGVSILAYLSDRLSGENKMPSLASLIEEKSKSGALSKSWA
;
A
#
# COMPACT_ATOMS: atom_id res chain seq x y z
N MET A 1 -24.96 -27.01 25.49
CA MET A 1 -24.69 -25.65 24.96
C MET A 1 -26.01 -24.93 24.79
N ILE A 2 -26.12 -23.67 25.24
CA ILE A 2 -27.36 -22.87 25.13
C ILE A 2 -27.57 -22.53 23.66
N GLU A 3 -28.70 -22.93 23.09
CA GLU A 3 -29.10 -22.64 21.71
C GLU A 3 -30.13 -21.48 21.69
N GLU A 4 -30.12 -20.66 20.64
CA GLU A 4 -31.05 -19.53 20.45
C GLU A 4 -32.53 -20.00 20.51
N ALA A 5 -32.80 -21.16 19.95
CA ALA A 5 -34.15 -21.77 19.98
C ALA A 5 -34.65 -22.06 21.43
N GLN A 6 -33.74 -22.32 22.36
CA GLN A 6 -34.09 -22.56 23.77
C GLN A 6 -34.38 -21.24 24.50
N LEU A 7 -33.56 -20.21 24.25
CA LEU A 7 -33.76 -18.86 24.81
C LEU A 7 -35.10 -18.25 24.37
N ASN A 8 -35.52 -18.48 23.14
CA ASN A 8 -36.79 -17.98 22.60
C ASN A 8 -38.03 -18.66 23.19
N LYS A 9 -37.90 -19.82 23.86
CA LYS A 9 -39.01 -20.50 24.56
C LYS A 9 -39.30 -19.89 25.93
N ILE A 10 -38.39 -19.10 26.49
CA ILE A 10 -38.55 -18.45 27.80
C ILE A 10 -39.50 -17.28 27.65
N LYS A 11 -40.65 -17.35 28.30
CA LYS A 11 -41.70 -16.32 28.26
C LYS A 11 -41.51 -15.18 29.29
N ASP A 12 -40.91 -15.52 30.42
CA ASP A 12 -40.64 -14.52 31.50
C ASP A 12 -39.49 -13.58 31.09
N PRO A 13 -39.76 -12.28 30.97
CA PRO A 13 -38.76 -11.30 30.56
C PRO A 13 -37.61 -11.15 31.58
N VAL A 14 -37.89 -11.32 32.89
CA VAL A 14 -36.85 -11.22 33.91
C VAL A 14 -35.92 -12.42 33.87
N ALA A 15 -36.48 -13.62 33.79
CA ALA A 15 -35.69 -14.86 33.63
C ALA A 15 -34.88 -14.83 32.33
N LYS A 16 -35.45 -14.31 31.25
CA LYS A 16 -34.77 -14.16 29.97
C LYS A 16 -33.57 -13.20 30.07
N GLN A 17 -33.75 -12.07 30.75
CA GLN A 17 -32.65 -11.10 30.95
C GLN A 17 -31.55 -11.69 31.84
N LEU A 18 -31.90 -12.35 32.95
CA LEU A 18 -30.92 -12.97 33.84
C LEU A 18 -30.08 -14.05 33.11
N ILE A 19 -30.70 -14.87 32.25
CA ILE A 19 -29.98 -15.88 31.45
C ILE A 19 -29.05 -15.22 30.45
N ARG A 20 -29.41 -14.09 29.83
CA ARG A 20 -28.54 -13.31 28.96
C ARG A 20 -27.33 -12.76 29.72
N ASP A 21 -27.56 -12.17 30.89
CA ASP A 21 -26.47 -11.62 31.71
C ASP A 21 -25.50 -12.74 32.14
N LEU A 22 -26.03 -13.89 32.54
CA LEU A 22 -25.21 -15.06 32.87
C LEU A 22 -24.46 -15.61 31.64
N ALA A 23 -25.07 -15.63 30.46
CA ALA A 23 -24.42 -16.07 29.23
C ALA A 23 -23.29 -15.12 28.81
N ASN A 24 -23.48 -13.81 28.92
CA ASN A 24 -22.43 -12.82 28.67
C ASN A 24 -21.29 -12.95 29.69
N LEU A 25 -21.60 -13.17 30.97
CA LEU A 25 -20.58 -13.40 31.99
C LEU A 25 -19.80 -14.70 31.71
N LEU A 26 -20.50 -15.79 31.33
CA LEU A 26 -19.86 -17.05 30.98
C LEU A 26 -18.93 -16.89 29.78
N GLU A 27 -19.38 -16.23 28.71
CA GLU A 27 -18.57 -15.95 27.53
C GLU A 27 -17.29 -15.19 27.89
N LYS A 28 -17.41 -14.12 28.68
CA LYS A 28 -16.27 -13.34 29.15
C LYS A 28 -15.29 -14.19 29.97
N THR A 29 -15.81 -15.05 30.86
CA THR A 29 -14.98 -15.95 31.67
C THR A 29 -14.25 -16.98 30.79
N LEU A 30 -14.88 -17.49 29.75
CA LEU A 30 -14.25 -18.42 28.79
C LEU A 30 -13.15 -17.73 27.98
N GLU A 31 -13.37 -16.46 27.54
CA GLU A 31 -12.32 -15.67 26.86
C GLU A 31 -11.11 -15.42 27.77
N GLU A 32 -11.35 -15.02 29.04
CA GLU A 32 -10.29 -14.83 30.04
C GLU A 32 -9.51 -16.12 30.31
N LEU A 33 -10.21 -17.26 30.35
CA LEU A 33 -9.61 -18.57 30.56
C LEU A 33 -8.70 -18.97 29.39
N ASP A 34 -9.09 -18.66 28.17
CA ASP A 34 -8.25 -18.91 26.99
C ASP A 34 -7.01 -18.00 26.96
N VAL A 35 -7.14 -16.72 27.33
CA VAL A 35 -6.00 -15.81 27.49
C VAL A 35 -5.03 -16.35 28.55
N LEU A 36 -5.53 -16.77 29.72
CA LEU A 36 -4.70 -17.34 30.78
C LEU A 36 -4.02 -18.65 30.36
N ARG A 37 -4.68 -19.48 29.58
CA ARG A 37 -4.07 -20.71 29.01
C ARG A 37 -2.92 -20.41 28.08
N LEU A 38 -3.08 -19.41 27.21
CA LEU A 38 -2.02 -18.96 26.30
C LEU A 38 -0.83 -18.37 27.05
N GLU A 39 -1.10 -17.55 28.08
CA GLU A 39 -0.05 -16.96 28.90
C GLU A 39 0.69 -18.03 29.72
N ASN A 40 -0.02 -18.97 30.31
CA ASN A 40 0.58 -20.10 31.01
C ASN A 40 1.47 -20.95 30.09
N GLN A 41 1.04 -21.21 28.85
CA GLN A 41 1.87 -21.90 27.88
C GLN A 41 3.13 -21.09 27.55
N ARG A 42 3.00 -19.78 27.36
CA ARG A 42 4.13 -18.87 27.09
C ARG A 42 5.14 -18.85 28.26
N LEU A 43 4.63 -18.79 29.49
CA LEU A 43 5.49 -18.84 30.69
C LEU A 43 6.20 -20.19 30.84
N LYS A 44 5.54 -21.30 30.49
CA LYS A 44 6.16 -22.63 30.47
C LYS A 44 7.27 -22.69 29.42
N ASP A 45 7.04 -22.16 28.22
CA ASP A 45 8.04 -22.14 27.14
C ASP A 45 9.24 -21.24 27.51
N GLU A 46 8.99 -20.12 28.20
CA GLU A 46 10.04 -19.24 28.74
C GLU A 46 10.86 -19.96 29.84
N ASN A 47 10.17 -20.65 30.77
CA ASN A 47 10.83 -21.41 31.83
C ASN A 47 11.72 -22.54 31.27
N ASN A 48 11.23 -23.27 30.25
CA ASN A 48 12.01 -24.30 29.58
C ASN A 48 13.25 -23.71 28.89
N ARG A 49 13.09 -22.53 28.27
CA ARG A 49 14.21 -21.80 27.64
C ARG A 49 15.26 -21.36 28.67
N LEU A 50 14.83 -20.87 29.83
CA LEU A 50 15.70 -20.50 30.94
C LEU A 50 16.43 -21.70 31.56
N LYS A 51 15.84 -22.89 31.50
CA LYS A 51 16.45 -24.16 31.93
C LYS A 51 17.36 -24.78 30.88
N GLY A 52 17.52 -24.17 29.70
CA GLY A 52 18.29 -24.73 28.59
C GLY A 52 17.57 -25.85 27.85
N GLU A 53 16.30 -26.10 28.13
CA GLU A 53 15.45 -27.05 27.42
C GLU A 53 14.82 -26.42 26.18
N GLN A 54 14.57 -27.20 25.13
CA GLN A 54 13.83 -26.69 23.97
C GLN A 54 12.37 -26.43 24.36
N GLY A 55 11.94 -25.17 24.22
CA GLY A 55 10.53 -24.83 24.25
C GLY A 55 9.76 -25.55 23.12
N LYS A 56 8.46 -25.76 23.31
CA LYS A 56 7.59 -26.34 22.28
C LYS A 56 7.76 -25.54 20.99
N PRO A 57 8.10 -26.15 19.84
CA PRO A 57 8.25 -25.43 18.60
C PRO A 57 6.94 -24.69 18.28
N GLU A 58 7.02 -23.40 17.98
CA GLU A 58 5.89 -22.63 17.46
C GLU A 58 5.49 -23.21 16.09
N VAL A 59 4.74 -24.27 16.10
CA VAL A 59 4.04 -24.73 14.91
C VAL A 59 2.93 -23.72 14.65
N LYS A 60 3.20 -22.77 13.78
CA LYS A 60 2.15 -21.85 13.28
C LYS A 60 1.02 -22.75 12.78
N PRO A 61 -0.20 -22.62 13.33
CA PRO A 61 -1.31 -23.45 12.87
C PRO A 61 -1.42 -23.31 11.36
N SER A 62 -1.51 -24.45 10.68
CA SER A 62 -1.71 -24.48 9.24
C SER A 62 -2.87 -23.55 8.89
N LYS A 63 -2.66 -22.61 7.98
CA LYS A 63 -3.65 -21.61 7.53
C LYS A 63 -4.90 -22.23 6.87
N LYS A 64 -5.09 -23.55 7.00
CA LYS A 64 -6.15 -24.31 6.32
C LYS A 64 -7.53 -24.28 6.98
N THR A 65 -7.72 -23.63 8.11
CA THR A 65 -8.97 -23.76 8.88
C THR A 65 -9.79 -22.49 9.08
N LEU A 66 -9.67 -21.48 8.23
CA LEU A 66 -10.70 -20.43 8.20
C LEU A 66 -10.99 -20.02 6.74
N PRO A 67 -12.12 -20.45 6.17
CA PRO A 67 -12.57 -19.99 4.84
C PRO A 67 -13.14 -18.56 4.86
N LEU A 68 -12.72 -17.70 5.78
CA LEU A 68 -13.30 -16.39 6.06
C LEU A 68 -12.39 -15.22 5.64
N ASN A 69 -11.53 -15.42 4.65
CA ASN A 69 -11.00 -14.30 3.92
C ASN A 69 -12.10 -13.74 3.01
N HIS A 70 -12.89 -12.79 3.52
CA HIS A 70 -13.55 -11.84 2.66
C HIS A 70 -12.45 -11.01 2.02
N SER A 71 -11.81 -11.59 1.01
CA SER A 71 -10.96 -10.85 0.12
C SER A 71 -11.89 -9.96 -0.71
N SER A 72 -11.43 -8.77 -1.05
CA SER A 72 -12.05 -7.91 -2.06
C SER A 72 -12.28 -8.62 -3.41
N GLU A 73 -11.84 -9.86 -3.58
CA GLU A 73 -12.11 -10.71 -4.75
C GLU A 73 -13.61 -10.94 -4.98
N LYS A 74 -14.43 -10.97 -3.93
CA LYS A 74 -15.90 -10.99 -4.10
C LYS A 74 -16.46 -9.66 -4.64
N ALA A 75 -15.76 -8.55 -4.45
CA ALA A 75 -16.11 -7.26 -5.02
C ALA A 75 -15.62 -7.06 -6.46
N ARG A 76 -14.78 -7.99 -6.96
CA ARG A 76 -14.41 -8.00 -8.38
C ARG A 76 -15.64 -8.37 -9.20
N LYS A 77 -15.92 -7.62 -10.27
CA LYS A 77 -16.88 -8.02 -11.29
C LYS A 77 -16.59 -9.46 -11.68
N LYS A 78 -17.63 -10.31 -11.71
CA LYS A 78 -17.49 -11.68 -12.28
C LYS A 78 -16.77 -11.54 -13.61
N PRO A 79 -15.72 -12.31 -13.88
CA PRO A 79 -15.04 -12.20 -15.15
C PRO A 79 -16.06 -12.37 -16.27
N VAL A 80 -16.16 -11.37 -17.11
CA VAL A 80 -16.94 -11.46 -18.35
C VAL A 80 -16.41 -12.67 -19.10
N LYS A 81 -17.28 -13.58 -19.57
CA LYS A 81 -16.85 -14.72 -20.40
C LYS A 81 -15.95 -14.17 -21.50
N TRP A 82 -14.67 -14.46 -21.42
CA TRP A 82 -13.71 -14.11 -22.43
C TRP A 82 -14.06 -14.91 -23.69
N ASN A 83 -14.41 -14.23 -24.76
CA ASN A 83 -14.26 -14.83 -26.08
C ASN A 83 -12.77 -15.10 -26.26
N LYS A 84 -12.39 -16.37 -26.31
CA LYS A 84 -11.02 -16.79 -26.55
C LYS A 84 -10.62 -16.31 -27.96
N GLN A 85 -10.06 -15.11 -28.05
CA GLN A 85 -9.26 -14.76 -29.22
C GLN A 85 -8.03 -15.65 -29.23
N SER A 86 -7.67 -16.18 -30.39
CA SER A 86 -6.45 -16.95 -30.55
C SER A 86 -5.26 -16.15 -29.97
N LYS A 87 -4.43 -16.81 -29.16
CA LYS A 87 -3.21 -16.18 -28.62
C LYS A 87 -2.32 -15.69 -29.77
N ASN A 88 -2.30 -16.45 -30.87
CA ASN A 88 -1.47 -16.19 -32.03
C ASN A 88 -1.85 -14.90 -32.79
N ASP A 89 -3.13 -14.50 -32.76
CA ASP A 89 -3.61 -13.30 -33.46
C ASP A 89 -2.99 -11.99 -32.93
N LYS A 90 -2.38 -12.04 -31.74
CA LYS A 90 -1.74 -10.89 -31.07
C LYS A 90 -0.22 -10.92 -31.15
N LEU A 91 0.36 -11.95 -31.77
CA LEU A 91 1.80 -12.13 -31.82
C LEU A 91 2.36 -11.63 -33.15
N THR A 92 3.42 -10.82 -33.07
CA THR A 92 4.22 -10.47 -34.25
C THR A 92 5.28 -11.53 -34.40
N VAL A 93 5.24 -12.26 -35.52
CA VAL A 93 6.25 -13.24 -35.87
C VAL A 93 7.53 -12.50 -36.26
N THR A 94 8.62 -12.73 -35.54
CA THR A 94 9.92 -12.09 -35.78
C THR A 94 10.79 -12.88 -36.74
N ARG A 95 10.56 -14.21 -36.90
CA ARG A 95 11.30 -15.09 -37.78
C ARG A 95 10.41 -16.26 -38.22
N THR A 96 10.45 -16.60 -39.50
CA THR A 96 9.79 -17.79 -40.04
C THR A 96 10.86 -18.78 -40.48
N GLU A 97 10.76 -20.01 -39.98
CA GLU A 97 11.64 -21.10 -40.40
C GLU A 97 11.06 -21.84 -41.59
N GLN A 98 11.92 -22.51 -42.35
CA GLN A 98 11.49 -23.40 -43.43
C GLN A 98 10.64 -24.55 -42.90
N PRO A 99 9.70 -25.11 -43.70
CA PRO A 99 8.92 -26.27 -43.28
C PRO A 99 9.82 -27.42 -42.82
N MET A 100 9.52 -27.96 -41.64
CA MET A 100 10.27 -29.08 -41.07
C MET A 100 10.02 -30.36 -41.86
N LYS A 101 11.07 -31.11 -42.10
CA LYS A 101 10.97 -32.43 -42.75
C LYS A 101 10.43 -33.44 -41.73
N MET A 102 9.62 -34.38 -42.21
CA MET A 102 9.18 -35.53 -41.43
C MET A 102 10.38 -36.43 -41.16
N GLU A 103 10.66 -36.70 -39.89
CA GLU A 103 11.74 -37.62 -39.46
C GLU A 103 11.26 -39.07 -39.35
N THR A 104 9.96 -39.28 -39.20
CA THR A 104 9.35 -40.61 -39.15
C THR A 104 8.79 -41.00 -40.49
N PRO A 105 8.94 -42.30 -40.90
CA PRO A 105 8.34 -42.80 -42.16
C PRO A 105 6.82 -42.58 -42.15
N LEU A 106 6.30 -42.05 -43.23
CA LEU A 106 4.85 -41.90 -43.40
C LEU A 106 4.25 -43.23 -43.92
N PRO A 107 2.98 -43.52 -43.59
CA PRO A 107 2.24 -44.59 -44.25
C PRO A 107 2.20 -44.40 -45.76
N GLU A 108 2.12 -45.50 -46.55
CA GLU A 108 2.15 -45.47 -48.00
C GLU A 108 1.02 -44.65 -48.64
N ASP A 109 -0.11 -44.54 -47.94
CA ASP A 109 -1.28 -43.76 -48.36
C ASP A 109 -1.27 -42.29 -47.91
N ALA A 110 -0.20 -41.82 -47.25
CA ALA A 110 -0.10 -40.46 -46.73
C ALA A 110 -0.05 -39.43 -47.87
N GLN A 111 -1.00 -38.50 -47.83
CA GLN A 111 -1.10 -37.39 -48.78
C GLN A 111 -0.70 -36.07 -48.14
N PHE A 112 0.14 -35.30 -48.81
CA PHE A 112 0.48 -33.94 -48.36
C PHE A 112 -0.75 -33.01 -48.45
N LYS A 113 -1.16 -32.43 -47.32
CA LYS A 113 -2.34 -31.53 -47.20
C LYS A 113 -1.96 -30.06 -47.00
N GLY A 114 -0.68 -29.73 -47.09
CA GLY A 114 -0.20 -28.36 -46.92
C GLY A 114 0.66 -28.18 -45.69
N VAL A 115 0.99 -26.93 -45.40
CA VAL A 115 1.82 -26.52 -44.24
C VAL A 115 0.96 -25.77 -43.26
N GLU A 116 0.95 -26.21 -42.00
CA GLU A 116 0.24 -25.53 -40.90
C GLU A 116 1.24 -24.73 -40.07
N PRO A 117 1.00 -23.42 -39.83
CA PRO A 117 1.89 -22.60 -39.01
C PRO A 117 1.75 -22.92 -37.53
N CYS A 118 2.87 -23.20 -36.86
CA CYS A 118 2.97 -23.34 -35.42
C CYS A 118 3.80 -22.17 -34.87
N VAL A 119 3.18 -21.29 -34.05
CA VAL A 119 3.83 -20.11 -33.49
C VAL A 119 4.31 -20.40 -32.06
N VAL A 120 5.64 -20.32 -31.87
CA VAL A 120 6.31 -20.53 -30.58
C VAL A 120 7.00 -19.24 -30.15
N GLN A 121 6.82 -18.84 -28.88
CA GLN A 121 7.57 -17.74 -28.30
C GLN A 121 8.72 -18.30 -27.47
N ASP A 122 9.93 -17.84 -27.74
CA ASP A 122 11.15 -18.22 -27.03
C ASP A 122 11.91 -16.97 -26.57
N ILE A 123 12.82 -17.12 -25.60
CA ILE A 123 13.72 -16.08 -25.11
C ILE A 123 15.16 -16.54 -25.12
N LYS A 124 16.05 -15.71 -25.66
CA LYS A 124 17.51 -15.93 -25.62
C LYS A 124 18.13 -14.83 -24.77
N LEU A 125 18.83 -15.21 -23.71
CA LEU A 125 19.65 -14.31 -22.93
C LEU A 125 21.09 -14.39 -23.40
N VAL A 126 21.53 -13.41 -24.17
CA VAL A 126 22.88 -13.37 -24.76
C VAL A 126 23.62 -12.17 -24.19
N SER A 127 24.80 -12.40 -23.60
CA SER A 127 25.71 -11.33 -23.20
C SER A 127 26.44 -10.76 -24.40
N GLU A 128 26.59 -9.46 -24.48
CA GLU A 128 27.34 -8.74 -25.49
C GLU A 128 28.49 -7.97 -24.84
N THR A 129 29.70 -8.10 -25.36
CA THR A 129 30.88 -7.33 -24.94
C THR A 129 31.28 -6.41 -26.08
N ILE A 130 31.14 -5.08 -25.85
CA ILE A 130 31.40 -4.07 -26.88
C ILE A 130 32.71 -3.36 -26.57
N CYS A 131 33.62 -3.28 -27.56
CA CYS A 131 34.85 -2.51 -27.49
C CYS A 131 34.65 -1.16 -28.20
N PHE A 132 34.62 -0.06 -27.45
CA PHE A 132 34.60 1.29 -28.03
C PHE A 132 36.02 1.83 -28.19
N LEU A 133 36.43 2.11 -29.42
CA LEU A 133 37.70 2.74 -29.73
C LEU A 133 37.57 4.26 -29.57
N ARG A 134 38.31 4.84 -28.61
CA ARG A 134 38.24 6.26 -28.24
C ARG A 134 39.50 6.98 -28.67
N ASN A 135 39.37 8.11 -29.36
CA ASN A 135 40.49 8.99 -29.61
C ASN A 135 41.03 9.57 -28.30
N LYS A 136 42.34 9.55 -28.14
CA LYS A 136 43.07 10.06 -27.00
C LYS A 136 43.94 11.24 -27.42
N TYR A 137 43.76 12.38 -26.78
CA TYR A 137 44.55 13.59 -27.03
C TYR A 137 45.25 14.01 -25.75
N TYR A 138 46.49 14.45 -25.86
CA TYR A 138 47.25 15.04 -24.77
C TYR A 138 47.53 16.50 -25.06
N SER A 139 47.29 17.38 -24.11
CA SER A 139 47.62 18.81 -24.19
C SER A 139 48.83 19.13 -23.30
N PRO A 140 50.00 19.45 -23.88
CA PRO A 140 51.17 19.82 -23.10
C PRO A 140 50.96 21.09 -22.26
N SER A 141 50.17 22.04 -22.75
CA SER A 141 49.90 23.33 -22.09
C SER A 141 49.07 23.18 -20.81
N THR A 142 48.16 22.20 -20.76
CA THR A 142 47.30 21.95 -19.60
C THR A 142 47.73 20.74 -18.77
N GLY A 143 48.68 19.91 -19.29
CA GLY A 143 49.09 18.65 -18.67
C GLY A 143 47.99 17.60 -18.63
N LYS A 144 46.88 17.76 -19.38
CA LYS A 144 45.69 16.90 -19.32
C LYS A 144 45.52 16.04 -20.55
N THR A 145 45.01 14.83 -20.32
CA THR A 145 44.61 13.91 -21.39
C THR A 145 43.09 13.95 -21.58
N TYR A 146 42.65 14.05 -22.83
CA TYR A 146 41.25 14.11 -23.25
C TYR A 146 40.92 12.85 -24.06
N TYR A 147 39.70 12.33 -23.88
CA TYR A 147 39.18 11.18 -24.63
C TYR A 147 37.87 11.54 -25.30
N SER A 148 37.61 10.97 -26.48
CA SER A 148 36.29 11.04 -27.10
C SER A 148 35.23 10.48 -26.12
N PRO A 149 34.02 11.09 -26.04
CA PRO A 149 32.96 10.59 -25.17
C PRO A 149 32.52 9.18 -25.62
N LEU A 150 32.00 8.39 -24.68
CA LEU A 150 31.30 7.16 -25.00
C LEU A 150 29.89 7.47 -25.52
N PRO A 151 29.26 6.58 -26.28
CA PRO A 151 27.85 6.72 -26.63
C PRO A 151 26.97 6.82 -25.37
N LYS A 152 25.85 7.55 -25.49
CA LYS A 152 24.85 7.63 -24.42
C LYS A 152 24.44 6.25 -23.93
N GLY A 153 24.24 6.10 -22.62
CA GLY A 153 23.91 4.83 -21.99
C GLY A 153 25.12 3.92 -21.68
N TYR A 154 26.35 4.33 -22.06
CA TYR A 154 27.61 3.66 -21.75
C TYR A 154 28.59 4.59 -21.01
N ASP A 155 28.11 5.68 -20.46
CA ASP A 155 28.89 6.79 -19.95
C ASP A 155 29.89 6.41 -18.84
N ASP A 156 29.56 5.38 -18.03
CA ASP A 156 30.44 4.86 -16.99
C ASP A 156 31.54 3.89 -17.50
N GLY A 157 31.45 3.49 -18.76
CA GLY A 157 32.45 2.64 -19.43
C GLY A 157 32.52 1.19 -18.93
N GLN A 158 31.59 0.73 -18.08
CA GLN A 158 31.62 -0.62 -17.52
C GLN A 158 30.42 -1.46 -17.96
N PHE A 159 29.20 -0.97 -17.82
CA PHE A 159 27.98 -1.72 -18.10
C PHE A 159 27.01 -0.91 -18.93
N GLY A 160 26.44 -1.53 -19.96
CA GLY A 160 25.46 -0.90 -20.83
C GLY A 160 24.10 -0.73 -20.17
N HIS A 161 23.29 0.16 -20.74
CA HIS A 161 21.96 0.52 -20.25
C HIS A 161 21.00 -0.66 -20.14
N ASN A 162 21.06 -1.64 -21.04
CA ASN A 162 20.19 -2.82 -20.99
C ASN A 162 20.48 -3.72 -19.79
N LEU A 163 21.76 -3.92 -19.42
CA LEU A 163 22.14 -4.68 -18.24
C LEU A 163 21.69 -3.97 -16.96
N LYS A 164 21.88 -2.63 -16.91
CA LYS A 164 21.40 -1.79 -15.79
C LYS A 164 19.88 -1.85 -15.66
N ALA A 165 19.15 -1.72 -16.79
CA ALA A 165 17.69 -1.81 -16.82
C ALA A 165 17.19 -3.17 -16.34
N LEU A 166 17.86 -4.26 -16.75
CA LEU A 166 17.51 -5.60 -16.30
C LEU A 166 17.73 -5.77 -14.79
N ALA A 167 18.86 -5.30 -14.25
CA ALA A 167 19.12 -5.35 -12.81
C ALA A 167 18.07 -4.56 -12.02
N LEU A 168 17.80 -3.31 -12.44
CA LEU A 168 16.81 -2.42 -11.82
C LEU A 168 15.36 -2.94 -11.99
N GLY A 169 15.05 -3.67 -13.04
CA GLY A 169 13.74 -4.30 -13.22
C GLY A 169 13.57 -5.56 -12.36
N LEU A 170 14.57 -6.44 -12.34
CA LEU A 170 14.51 -7.69 -11.57
C LEU A 170 14.39 -7.45 -10.06
N HIS A 171 15.10 -6.46 -9.53
CA HIS A 171 15.15 -6.23 -8.10
C HIS A 171 13.81 -5.76 -7.50
N PRO A 172 13.16 -4.67 -7.94
CA PRO A 172 11.89 -4.19 -7.37
C PRO A 172 10.66 -4.95 -7.87
N LEU A 173 10.63 -5.34 -9.16
CA LEU A 173 9.45 -5.94 -9.79
C LEU A 173 9.34 -7.45 -9.51
N CYS A 174 10.45 -8.18 -9.74
CA CYS A 174 10.48 -9.64 -9.61
C CYS A 174 10.94 -10.10 -8.22
N ASN A 175 11.25 -9.17 -7.31
CA ASN A 175 11.80 -9.43 -5.98
C ASN A 175 13.08 -10.28 -5.97
N VAL A 176 13.86 -10.26 -7.05
CA VAL A 176 15.12 -10.99 -7.11
C VAL A 176 16.13 -10.32 -6.17
N SER A 177 16.76 -11.13 -5.30
CA SER A 177 17.79 -10.62 -4.39
C SER A 177 19.05 -10.20 -5.16
N GLN A 178 19.89 -9.33 -4.56
CA GLN A 178 21.18 -8.96 -5.17
C GLN A 178 22.04 -10.18 -5.50
N LYS A 179 22.04 -11.20 -4.61
CA LYS A 179 22.71 -12.49 -4.85
C LYS A 179 22.13 -13.21 -6.08
N GLY A 180 20.80 -13.22 -6.23
CA GLY A 180 20.13 -13.85 -7.37
C GLY A 180 20.48 -13.15 -8.69
N ILE A 181 20.50 -11.80 -8.71
CA ILE A 181 20.91 -11.01 -9.89
C ILE A 181 22.37 -11.30 -10.25
N HIS A 182 23.26 -11.32 -9.25
CA HIS A 182 24.68 -11.68 -9.47
C HIS A 182 24.80 -13.07 -10.09
N THR A 183 24.10 -14.08 -9.54
CA THR A 183 24.13 -15.45 -10.06
C THR A 183 23.60 -15.51 -11.50
N LEU A 184 22.49 -14.82 -11.81
CA LEU A 184 21.94 -14.76 -13.16
C LEU A 184 22.96 -14.18 -14.16
N PHE A 185 23.56 -13.05 -13.81
CA PHE A 185 24.52 -12.35 -14.70
C PHE A 185 25.80 -13.16 -14.92
N THR A 186 26.36 -13.74 -13.84
CA THR A 186 27.57 -14.57 -14.00
C THR A 186 27.31 -15.83 -14.81
N ASN A 187 26.15 -16.49 -14.66
CA ASN A 187 25.77 -17.64 -15.47
C ASN A 187 25.47 -17.25 -16.94
N SER A 188 25.17 -15.99 -17.19
CA SER A 188 25.01 -15.46 -18.56
C SER A 188 26.32 -14.93 -19.16
N GLY A 189 27.48 -15.18 -18.53
CA GLY A 189 28.79 -14.78 -19.03
C GLY A 189 29.18 -13.32 -18.71
N ILE A 190 28.46 -12.62 -17.83
CA ILE A 190 28.78 -11.26 -17.40
C ILE A 190 29.76 -11.29 -16.22
N SER A 191 30.92 -10.68 -16.35
CA SER A 191 31.87 -10.50 -15.26
C SER A 191 31.49 -9.30 -14.40
N ILE A 192 30.89 -9.54 -13.25
CA ILE A 192 30.40 -8.50 -12.34
C ILE A 192 30.57 -8.94 -10.86
N SER A 193 30.98 -8.05 -10.00
CA SER A 193 31.07 -8.34 -8.56
C SER A 193 29.74 -8.07 -7.82
N LYS A 194 29.56 -8.68 -6.65
CA LYS A 194 28.40 -8.41 -5.78
C LYS A 194 28.29 -6.94 -5.36
N GLY A 195 29.45 -6.30 -5.09
CA GLY A 195 29.52 -4.88 -4.77
C GLY A 195 29.06 -4.01 -5.93
N GLN A 196 29.42 -4.40 -7.16
CA GLN A 196 28.99 -3.68 -8.35
C GLN A 196 27.48 -3.79 -8.59
N ILE A 197 26.86 -4.96 -8.35
CA ILE A 197 25.40 -5.08 -8.37
C ILE A 197 24.75 -4.10 -7.37
N SER A 198 25.28 -4.03 -6.13
CA SER A 198 24.77 -3.09 -5.14
C SER A 198 24.91 -1.63 -5.60
N ASN A 199 26.05 -1.28 -6.20
CA ASN A 199 26.27 0.07 -6.75
C ASN A 199 25.28 0.38 -7.89
N LEU A 200 25.05 -0.54 -8.83
CA LEU A 200 24.08 -0.37 -9.90
C LEU A 200 22.66 -0.12 -9.40
N LEU A 201 22.29 -0.72 -8.27
CA LEU A 201 20.95 -0.59 -7.70
C LEU A 201 20.75 0.69 -6.88
N ILE A 202 21.84 1.32 -6.41
CA ILE A 202 21.75 2.39 -5.40
C ILE A 202 22.37 3.69 -5.88
N LYS A 203 23.54 3.66 -6.54
CA LYS A 203 24.31 4.86 -6.88
C LYS A 203 23.92 5.44 -8.24
N GLY A 204 24.01 6.79 -8.37
CA GLY A 204 23.76 7.49 -9.63
C GLY A 204 22.30 7.44 -10.07
N GLN A 205 21.36 7.37 -9.12
CA GLN A 205 19.93 7.24 -9.40
C GLN A 205 19.17 8.58 -9.28
N ASP A 206 19.87 9.71 -9.28
CA ASP A 206 19.27 11.03 -9.00
C ASP A 206 18.15 11.38 -9.99
N ALA A 207 18.32 11.06 -11.27
CA ALA A 207 17.28 11.28 -12.29
C ALA A 207 16.00 10.48 -11.99
N PHE A 208 16.12 9.23 -11.52
CA PHE A 208 14.98 8.42 -11.12
C PHE A 208 14.35 8.88 -9.80
N HIS A 209 15.16 9.46 -8.89
CA HIS A 209 14.62 10.08 -7.67
C HIS A 209 13.77 11.31 -7.99
N LEU A 210 14.19 12.14 -8.93
CA LEU A 210 13.40 13.27 -9.44
C LEU A 210 12.13 12.76 -10.14
N GLU A 211 12.25 11.74 -10.98
CA GLU A 211 11.10 11.13 -11.65
C GLU A 211 10.07 10.58 -10.66
N LYS A 212 10.51 9.97 -9.54
CA LYS A 212 9.60 9.57 -8.45
C LYS A 212 8.81 10.77 -7.94
N SER A 213 9.47 11.91 -7.70
CA SER A 213 8.82 13.13 -7.24
C SER A 213 7.79 13.64 -8.25
N ASP A 214 8.12 13.64 -9.54
CA ASP A 214 7.21 14.03 -10.63
C ASP A 214 5.99 13.10 -10.71
N ILE A 215 6.19 11.78 -10.58
CA ILE A 215 5.12 10.79 -10.52
C ILE A 215 4.16 11.08 -9.36
N VAL A 216 4.70 11.36 -8.16
CA VAL A 216 3.87 11.66 -6.99
C VAL A 216 3.09 12.95 -7.20
N LEU A 217 3.72 14.00 -7.71
CA LEU A 217 3.07 15.28 -7.98
C LEU A 217 1.95 15.16 -9.03
N ALA A 218 2.21 14.48 -10.15
CA ALA A 218 1.20 14.18 -11.16
C ALA A 218 0.07 13.31 -10.58
N GLY A 219 0.43 12.33 -9.76
CA GLY A 219 -0.51 11.45 -9.08
C GLY A 219 -1.44 12.17 -8.11
N LEU A 220 -0.91 13.08 -7.30
CA LEU A 220 -1.71 13.92 -6.40
C LEU A 220 -2.71 14.80 -7.16
N LYS A 221 -2.31 15.32 -8.33
CA LYS A 221 -3.18 16.11 -9.21
C LYS A 221 -4.24 15.28 -9.94
N SER A 222 -4.02 13.99 -10.12
CA SER A 222 -4.81 13.13 -11.01
C SER A 222 -6.19 12.78 -10.48
N ALA A 223 -6.45 12.92 -9.17
CA ALA A 223 -7.75 12.67 -8.54
C ALA A 223 -7.88 13.47 -7.24
N PRO A 224 -9.11 13.89 -6.87
CA PRO A 224 -9.35 14.64 -5.63
C PRO A 224 -9.22 13.77 -4.37
N TRP A 225 -9.06 12.46 -4.52
CA TRP A 225 -8.93 11.50 -3.45
C TRP A 225 -7.69 10.63 -3.62
N GLN A 226 -7.14 10.17 -2.50
CA GLN A 226 -6.01 9.26 -2.47
C GLN A 226 -6.31 8.07 -1.56
N GLN A 227 -5.65 6.94 -1.81
CA GLN A 227 -5.63 5.79 -0.92
C GLN A 227 -4.29 5.70 -0.23
N THR A 228 -4.30 5.35 1.05
CA THR A 228 -3.06 5.18 1.82
C THR A 228 -3.13 3.93 2.69
N ASP A 229 -1.97 3.36 2.94
CA ASP A 229 -1.74 2.26 3.88
C ASP A 229 -0.27 2.28 4.30
N ASP A 230 0.11 1.54 5.31
CA ASP A 230 1.49 1.47 5.75
C ASP A 230 1.90 0.07 6.22
N THR A 231 3.19 -0.19 6.26
CA THR A 231 3.75 -1.43 6.79
C THR A 231 5.09 -1.20 7.47
N LEU A 232 5.33 -1.96 8.53
CA LEU A 232 6.65 -1.97 9.14
C LEU A 232 7.69 -2.50 8.16
N THR A 233 8.84 -1.87 8.15
CA THR A 233 10.04 -2.31 7.42
C THR A 233 11.25 -2.21 8.35
N ARG A 234 12.34 -2.92 8.02
CA ARG A 234 13.60 -2.80 8.77
C ARG A 234 14.67 -2.17 7.90
N VAL A 235 15.36 -1.19 8.47
CA VAL A 235 16.52 -0.53 7.86
C VAL A 235 17.68 -0.69 8.81
N ASN A 236 18.70 -1.44 8.40
CA ASN A 236 19.86 -1.76 9.25
C ASN A 236 19.48 -2.30 10.65
N GLY A 237 18.46 -3.15 10.73
CA GLY A 237 17.97 -3.71 12.00
C GLY A 237 16.99 -2.82 12.77
N VAL A 238 16.85 -1.54 12.42
CA VAL A 238 15.93 -0.58 13.08
C VAL A 238 14.57 -0.64 12.39
N ASN A 239 13.50 -0.66 13.19
CA ASN A 239 12.13 -0.60 12.68
C ASN A 239 11.81 0.80 12.14
N GLN A 240 11.36 0.85 10.91
CA GLN A 240 10.82 2.03 10.24
C GLN A 240 9.46 1.67 9.60
N SER A 241 8.77 2.63 9.03
CA SER A 241 7.49 2.43 8.36
C SER A 241 7.56 2.84 6.90
N CYS A 242 7.15 1.94 6.03
CA CYS A 242 6.93 2.26 4.62
C CYS A 242 5.46 2.64 4.44
N HIS A 243 5.24 3.89 4.08
CA HIS A 243 3.94 4.44 3.72
C HIS A 243 3.71 4.23 2.23
N VAL A 244 2.50 3.84 1.89
CA VAL A 244 2.04 3.70 0.52
C VAL A 244 0.95 4.73 0.27
N LEU A 245 1.09 5.51 -0.79
CA LEU A 245 0.10 6.47 -1.25
C LEU A 245 -0.20 6.21 -2.72
N GLY A 246 -1.45 6.35 -3.12
CA GLY A 246 -1.79 6.17 -4.54
C GLY A 246 -3.28 6.28 -4.83
N ASN A 247 -3.57 6.19 -6.12
CA ASN A 247 -4.91 6.12 -6.67
C ASN A 247 -4.90 5.20 -7.92
N PRO A 248 -5.93 5.11 -8.75
CA PRO A 248 -5.91 4.28 -9.95
C PRO A 248 -4.75 4.55 -10.91
N HIS A 249 -4.18 5.75 -10.92
CA HIS A 249 -3.18 6.16 -11.90
C HIS A 249 -1.73 5.89 -11.47
N TYR A 250 -1.44 5.90 -10.17
CA TYR A 250 -0.09 5.76 -9.64
C TYR A 250 -0.06 5.04 -8.30
N VAL A 251 1.13 4.67 -7.86
CA VAL A 251 1.44 4.26 -6.49
C VAL A 251 2.81 4.79 -6.10
N SER A 252 2.94 5.30 -4.89
CA SER A 252 4.23 5.71 -4.33
C SER A 252 4.53 4.96 -3.05
N TYR A 253 5.82 4.81 -2.79
CA TYR A 253 6.38 4.21 -1.58
C TYR A 253 7.32 5.23 -0.94
N THR A 254 7.15 5.48 0.35
CA THR A 254 7.99 6.37 1.13
C THR A 254 8.26 5.76 2.50
N THR A 255 9.52 5.52 2.81
CA THR A 255 9.92 4.91 4.08
C THR A 255 10.42 5.99 5.02
N LEU A 256 9.76 6.11 6.17
CA LEU A 256 10.04 7.10 7.21
C LEU A 256 10.30 6.43 8.57
N PRO A 257 11.02 7.10 9.48
CA PRO A 257 11.34 6.54 10.79
C PRO A 257 10.11 6.20 11.64
N HIS A 258 9.03 6.95 11.51
CA HIS A 258 7.84 6.85 12.36
C HIS A 258 6.58 6.48 11.58
N LYS A 259 5.61 5.96 12.33
CA LYS A 259 4.26 5.68 11.88
C LYS A 259 3.30 6.60 12.65
N ASP A 260 3.35 7.88 12.34
CA ASP A 260 2.50 8.89 12.98
C ASP A 260 1.88 9.85 11.95
N ARG A 261 1.07 10.78 12.43
CA ARG A 261 0.33 11.71 11.57
C ARG A 261 1.25 12.66 10.80
N LEU A 262 2.36 13.11 11.41
CA LEU A 262 3.34 13.96 10.74
C LEU A 262 4.05 13.22 9.61
N SER A 263 4.36 11.93 9.82
CA SER A 263 4.94 11.08 8.77
C SER A 263 3.99 10.93 7.57
N VAL A 264 2.70 10.68 7.83
CA VAL A 264 1.70 10.62 6.73
C VAL A 264 1.57 11.96 6.04
N LEU A 265 1.59 13.06 6.78
CA LEU A 265 1.55 14.40 6.21
C LEU A 265 2.77 14.68 5.31
N GLN A 266 3.97 14.25 5.73
CA GLN A 266 5.19 14.37 4.93
C GLN A 266 5.09 13.59 3.61
N VAL A 267 4.41 12.43 3.62
CA VAL A 267 4.11 11.68 2.39
C VAL A 267 3.16 12.46 1.47
N LEU A 268 2.11 13.09 2.01
CA LEU A 268 1.21 13.95 1.25
C LEU A 268 1.90 15.20 0.70
N MET A 269 2.94 15.68 1.38
CA MET A 269 3.81 16.78 0.95
C MET A 269 4.88 16.36 -0.07
N ASN A 270 4.82 15.13 -0.61
CA ASN A 270 5.83 14.62 -1.54
C ASN A 270 7.26 14.70 -0.97
N GLU A 271 7.41 14.36 0.30
CA GLU A 271 8.67 14.36 1.06
C GLU A 271 9.34 15.76 1.19
N THR A 272 8.61 16.84 0.88
CA THR A 272 9.09 18.19 1.17
C THR A 272 9.00 18.51 2.66
N ASP A 273 9.78 19.46 3.12
CA ASP A 273 9.79 19.86 4.53
C ASP A 273 8.42 20.39 4.98
N LEU A 274 8.00 19.97 6.16
CA LEU A 274 6.77 20.45 6.77
C LEU A 274 6.95 21.87 7.27
N VAL A 275 5.95 22.71 7.00
CA VAL A 275 5.80 24.05 7.57
C VAL A 275 4.77 23.99 8.69
N PHE A 276 5.11 24.51 9.85
CA PHE A 276 4.25 24.57 11.03
C PHE A 276 3.70 25.98 11.15
N LEU A 277 2.41 26.18 10.90
CA LEU A 277 1.77 27.49 10.80
C LEU A 277 0.78 27.73 11.97
N LEU A 278 0.87 28.88 12.61
CA LEU A 278 -0.15 29.38 13.53
C LEU A 278 -1.11 30.32 12.82
N ASN A 279 -2.32 29.89 12.58
CA ASN A 279 -3.38 30.68 11.98
C ASN A 279 -4.69 30.61 12.82
N GLN A 280 -5.74 31.28 12.36
CA GLN A 280 -7.03 31.29 13.05
C GLN A 280 -7.68 29.90 13.13
N GLU A 281 -7.42 29.03 12.15
CA GLU A 281 -7.92 27.65 12.13
C GLU A 281 -7.37 26.85 13.33
N VAL A 282 -6.06 26.96 13.60
CA VAL A 282 -5.43 26.33 14.77
C VAL A 282 -6.04 26.84 16.06
N LEU A 283 -6.23 28.16 16.20
CA LEU A 283 -6.82 28.74 17.43
C LEU A 283 -8.26 28.25 17.68
N ASN A 284 -9.00 27.98 16.62
CA ASN A 284 -10.39 27.49 16.68
C ASN A 284 -10.49 25.96 16.76
N SER A 285 -9.36 25.23 16.69
CA SER A 285 -9.37 23.77 16.69
C SER A 285 -9.84 23.20 18.04
N ASP A 286 -10.41 22.00 18.00
CA ASP A 286 -10.85 21.31 19.21
C ASP A 286 -9.68 20.93 20.12
N CYS A 287 -8.50 20.72 19.53
CA CYS A 287 -7.27 20.53 20.28
C CYS A 287 -6.97 21.72 21.19
N VAL A 288 -7.05 22.95 20.65
CA VAL A 288 -6.79 24.18 21.41
C VAL A 288 -7.91 24.45 22.42
N LYS A 289 -9.18 24.21 22.08
CA LYS A 289 -10.31 24.36 23.02
C LYS A 289 -10.18 23.46 24.24
N GLN A 290 -9.59 22.28 24.10
CA GLN A 290 -9.36 21.33 25.21
C GLN A 290 -8.13 21.69 26.08
N LEU A 291 -7.27 22.62 25.64
CA LEU A 291 -6.12 23.05 26.44
C LEU A 291 -6.56 23.82 27.69
N PRO A 292 -5.82 23.69 28.80
CA PRO A 292 -5.99 24.56 29.98
C PRO A 292 -5.90 26.04 29.59
N LEU A 293 -6.68 26.89 30.26
CA LEU A 293 -6.78 28.32 29.97
C LEU A 293 -5.41 29.03 29.95
N LYS A 294 -4.50 28.63 30.83
CA LYS A 294 -3.12 29.10 30.87
C LYS A 294 -2.45 28.99 29.50
N TRP A 295 -2.54 27.81 28.87
CA TRP A 295 -1.85 27.55 27.62
C TRP A 295 -2.55 28.17 26.40
N ARG A 296 -3.90 28.30 26.47
CA ARG A 296 -4.64 29.07 25.45
C ARG A 296 -4.23 30.54 25.44
N LYS A 297 -4.01 31.16 26.64
CA LYS A 297 -3.52 32.54 26.73
C LYS A 297 -2.12 32.69 26.13
N VAL A 298 -1.20 31.74 26.40
CA VAL A 298 0.14 31.71 25.79
C VAL A 298 0.04 31.59 24.28
N LEU A 299 -0.78 30.68 23.77
CA LEU A 299 -0.96 30.49 22.34
C LEU A 299 -1.52 31.77 21.67
N ASN A 300 -2.53 32.41 22.27
CA ASN A 300 -3.13 33.62 21.75
C ASN A 300 -2.18 34.84 21.81
N SER A 301 -1.11 34.80 22.61
CA SER A 301 -0.08 35.85 22.65
C SER A 301 0.96 35.73 21.52
N LEU A 302 1.00 34.61 20.79
CA LEU A 302 1.88 34.44 19.65
C LEU A 302 1.30 35.16 18.43
N PRO A 303 2.13 35.80 17.60
CA PRO A 303 1.66 36.50 16.39
C PRO A 303 0.99 35.51 15.42
N LEU A 304 -0.20 35.83 14.93
CA LEU A 304 -0.85 35.10 13.85
C LEU A 304 -0.02 35.16 12.57
N GLY A 305 0.03 34.06 11.84
CA GLY A 305 0.87 33.92 10.66
C GLY A 305 2.30 33.47 10.96
N SER A 306 2.66 33.29 12.25
CA SER A 306 3.97 32.72 12.59
C SER A 306 4.11 31.35 11.99
N SER A 307 5.26 31.08 11.36
CA SER A 307 5.60 29.82 10.75
C SER A 307 6.97 29.33 11.21
N TRP A 308 7.12 28.01 11.32
CA TRP A 308 8.34 27.35 11.78
C TRP A 308 8.65 26.12 10.92
N ASN A 309 9.92 25.76 10.85
CA ASN A 309 10.35 24.42 10.50
C ASN A 309 10.29 23.50 11.74
N GLU A 310 10.49 22.20 11.56
CA GLU A 310 10.35 21.24 12.66
C GLU A 310 11.29 21.51 13.85
N PRO A 311 12.61 21.79 13.69
CA PRO A 311 13.46 22.15 14.82
C PRO A 311 13.01 23.40 15.56
N SER A 312 12.57 24.42 14.84
CA SER A 312 12.14 25.71 15.40
C SER A 312 10.83 25.60 16.16
N VAL A 313 9.83 24.83 15.65
CA VAL A 313 8.57 24.63 16.38
C VAL A 313 8.80 23.83 17.66
N ARG A 314 9.70 22.83 17.66
CA ARG A 314 10.05 22.09 18.87
C ARG A 314 10.70 22.99 19.92
N LYS A 315 11.64 23.81 19.51
CA LYS A 315 12.28 24.81 20.39
C LYS A 315 11.27 25.82 20.96
N MET A 316 10.40 26.37 20.12
CA MET A 316 9.31 27.25 20.55
C MET A 316 8.39 26.56 21.58
N MET A 317 8.06 25.28 21.36
CA MET A 317 7.26 24.50 22.30
C MET A 317 7.96 24.28 23.65
N ASP A 318 9.29 24.10 23.64
CA ASP A 318 10.07 23.95 24.88
C ASP A 318 10.12 25.25 25.67
N GLU A 319 10.28 26.38 24.99
CA GLU A 319 10.37 27.70 25.61
C GLU A 319 9.01 28.25 26.11
N LYS A 320 7.96 28.14 25.29
CA LYS A 320 6.65 28.75 25.59
C LYS A 320 5.69 27.81 26.33
N PHE A 321 5.86 26.49 26.19
CA PHE A 321 4.98 25.47 26.77
C PHE A 321 5.74 24.42 27.61
N PRO A 322 6.65 24.82 28.52
CA PRO A 322 7.61 23.92 29.16
C PRO A 322 6.94 22.79 29.97
N THR A 323 5.78 23.04 30.59
CA THR A 323 5.05 22.06 31.42
C THR A 323 3.79 21.52 30.74
N LEU A 324 3.59 21.75 29.45
CA LEU A 324 2.49 21.16 28.70
C LEU A 324 2.75 19.65 28.52
N GLY A 325 1.76 18.84 28.88
CA GLY A 325 1.86 17.37 28.78
C GLY A 325 2.20 16.89 27.38
N VAL A 326 2.98 15.80 27.29
CA VAL A 326 3.53 15.25 26.04
C VAL A 326 2.47 15.07 24.95
N GLN A 327 1.30 14.51 25.30
CA GLN A 327 0.23 14.27 24.32
C GLN A 327 -0.38 15.56 23.79
N SER A 328 -0.62 16.56 24.66
CA SER A 328 -1.15 17.86 24.25
C SER A 328 -0.13 18.62 23.39
N ARG A 329 1.15 18.54 23.75
CA ARG A 329 2.25 19.10 22.95
C ARG A 329 2.30 18.49 21.56
N LYS A 330 2.25 17.15 21.48
CA LYS A 330 2.23 16.43 20.19
C LYS A 330 1.03 16.87 19.34
N ARG A 331 -0.17 16.89 19.89
CA ARG A 331 -1.38 17.32 19.18
C ARG A 331 -1.29 18.76 18.68
N LEU A 332 -0.74 19.67 19.49
CA LEU A 332 -0.59 21.07 19.08
C LEU A 332 0.42 21.24 17.93
N ILE A 333 1.53 20.50 17.94
CA ILE A 333 2.48 20.46 16.84
C ILE A 333 1.82 19.91 15.56
N GLU A 334 1.01 18.85 15.68
CA GLU A 334 0.25 18.30 14.57
C GLU A 334 -0.73 19.33 13.97
N GLU A 335 -1.44 20.10 14.81
CA GLU A 335 -2.34 21.18 14.34
C GLU A 335 -1.60 22.27 13.56
N PHE A 336 -0.42 22.69 14.02
CA PHE A 336 0.42 23.62 13.27
C PHE A 336 0.85 23.07 11.90
N ALA A 337 1.21 21.78 11.85
CA ALA A 337 1.59 21.12 10.60
C ALA A 337 0.42 21.00 9.63
N PHE A 338 -0.79 20.69 10.13
CA PHE A 338 -2.01 20.62 9.31
C PHE A 338 -2.39 21.97 8.75
N ALA A 339 -2.30 23.03 9.54
CA ALA A 339 -2.52 24.40 9.06
C ALA A 339 -1.49 24.76 7.98
N GLY A 340 -0.21 24.42 8.17
CA GLY A 340 0.82 24.62 7.17
C GLY A 340 0.54 23.85 5.87
N TYR A 341 0.11 22.58 5.96
CA TYR A 341 -0.26 21.79 4.79
C TYR A 341 -1.44 22.37 4.02
N ARG A 342 -2.48 22.81 4.70
CA ARG A 342 -3.65 23.41 4.04
C ARG A 342 -3.35 24.76 3.39
N PHE A 343 -2.42 25.50 3.94
CA PHE A 343 -2.09 26.85 3.46
C PHE A 343 -1.02 26.88 2.36
N GLN A 344 -0.23 25.81 2.22
CA GLN A 344 0.84 25.74 1.23
C GLN A 344 0.30 25.60 -0.21
N THR A 345 1.14 25.93 -1.21
CA THR A 345 0.83 25.85 -2.65
C THR A 345 1.82 24.99 -3.44
N VAL A 346 2.74 24.31 -2.76
CA VAL A 346 3.80 23.50 -3.38
C VAL A 346 3.25 22.22 -3.97
N VAL A 347 2.32 21.57 -3.25
CA VAL A 347 1.64 20.35 -3.69
C VAL A 347 0.13 20.52 -3.62
N PRO A 348 -0.66 19.77 -4.40
CA PRO A 348 -2.12 19.76 -4.25
C PRO A 348 -2.54 19.32 -2.85
N VAL A 349 -3.39 20.10 -2.21
CA VAL A 349 -4.02 19.71 -0.95
C VAL A 349 -5.09 18.66 -1.23
N ILE A 350 -4.95 17.48 -0.62
CA ILE A 350 -5.88 16.37 -0.80
C ILE A 350 -7.07 16.55 0.13
N SER A 351 -8.26 16.60 -0.44
CA SER A 351 -9.50 16.78 0.32
C SER A 351 -10.04 15.48 0.93
N LEU A 352 -9.84 14.32 0.27
CA LEU A 352 -10.37 13.05 0.69
C LEU A 352 -9.31 11.96 0.70
N LEU A 353 -9.16 11.27 1.85
CA LEU A 353 -8.27 10.13 2.02
C LEU A 353 -9.09 8.85 2.23
N VAL A 354 -8.72 7.77 1.56
CA VAL A 354 -9.28 6.42 1.76
C VAL A 354 -8.25 5.56 2.47
N SER A 355 -8.59 5.03 3.64
CA SER A 355 -7.66 4.22 4.46
C SER A 355 -8.38 3.15 5.29
N ASP A 356 -7.63 2.41 6.07
CA ASP A 356 -8.18 1.67 7.21
C ASP A 356 -8.51 2.61 8.39
N ASP A 357 -8.97 2.05 9.53
CA ASP A 357 -9.35 2.81 10.73
C ASP A 357 -8.15 3.11 11.65
N ALA A 358 -6.93 3.17 11.12
CA ALA A 358 -5.76 3.44 11.94
C ALA A 358 -5.68 4.92 12.36
N PRO A 359 -5.30 5.22 13.62
CA PRO A 359 -5.37 6.59 14.18
C PRO A 359 -4.53 7.62 13.42
N GLN A 360 -3.43 7.21 12.78
CA GLN A 360 -2.54 8.11 12.06
C GLN A 360 -3.17 8.72 10.80
N PHE A 361 -4.26 8.15 10.28
CA PHE A 361 -4.94 8.68 9.08
C PHE A 361 -6.07 9.65 9.40
N ARG A 362 -6.45 9.79 10.68
CA ARG A 362 -7.56 10.66 11.09
C ARG A 362 -7.16 12.13 11.18
N GLY A 363 -8.00 13.02 10.64
CA GLY A 363 -7.82 14.48 10.73
C GLY A 363 -6.71 15.06 9.86
N LEU A 364 -6.17 14.30 8.91
CA LEU A 364 -5.18 14.77 7.94
C LEU A 364 -5.80 15.57 6.80
N THR A 365 -6.96 15.13 6.36
CA THR A 365 -7.74 15.70 5.25
C THR A 365 -9.13 16.08 5.74
N ASP A 366 -9.85 16.91 4.99
CA ASP A 366 -11.20 17.33 5.36
C ASP A 366 -12.17 16.14 5.43
N LEU A 367 -11.99 15.16 4.54
CA LEU A 367 -12.80 13.96 4.46
C LEU A 367 -11.93 12.72 4.58
N LEU A 368 -12.39 11.77 5.38
CA LEU A 368 -11.81 10.44 5.52
C LEU A 368 -12.85 9.40 5.10
N SER A 369 -12.48 8.46 4.24
CA SER A 369 -13.30 7.30 3.89
C SER A 369 -12.68 6.03 4.44
N LEU A 370 -13.41 5.30 5.27
CA LEU A 370 -12.93 4.06 5.87
C LEU A 370 -13.25 2.83 5.00
N CYS A 371 -12.31 1.91 4.98
CA CYS A 371 -12.41 0.66 4.25
C CYS A 371 -13.47 -0.28 4.87
N TRP A 372 -14.54 -0.57 4.12
CA TRP A 372 -15.59 -1.50 4.55
C TRP A 372 -15.08 -2.93 4.79
N ILE A 373 -14.09 -3.38 4.01
CA ILE A 373 -13.50 -4.72 4.18
C ILE A 373 -12.80 -4.83 5.53
N HIS A 374 -12.07 -3.79 5.96
CA HIS A 374 -11.48 -3.72 7.30
C HIS A 374 -12.55 -3.72 8.39
N GLY A 375 -13.62 -2.92 8.22
CA GLY A 375 -14.78 -2.94 9.09
C GLY A 375 -15.37 -4.34 9.25
N GLY A 376 -15.59 -5.04 8.14
CA GLY A 376 -16.10 -6.42 8.13
C GLY A 376 -15.19 -7.43 8.81
N ARG A 377 -13.85 -7.29 8.67
CA ARG A 377 -12.87 -8.16 9.34
C ARG A 377 -12.97 -8.11 10.87
N HIS A 378 -13.37 -6.98 11.45
CA HIS A 378 -13.58 -6.88 12.88
C HIS A 378 -14.71 -7.76 13.39
N PHE A 379 -15.80 -7.87 12.64
CA PHE A 379 -16.90 -8.79 12.97
C PHE A 379 -16.51 -10.26 12.78
N HIS A 380 -15.71 -10.57 11.78
CA HIS A 380 -15.19 -11.92 11.55
C HIS A 380 -14.17 -12.38 12.60
N LYS A 381 -13.51 -11.45 13.29
CA LYS A 381 -12.59 -11.77 14.38
C LYS A 381 -13.32 -12.14 15.68
N LEU A 382 -14.61 -11.87 15.77
CA LEU A 382 -15.42 -12.31 16.90
C LEU A 382 -15.57 -13.83 16.83
N SER A 383 -15.08 -14.52 17.83
CA SER A 383 -15.06 -15.99 17.91
C SER A 383 -15.74 -16.45 19.19
N PRO A 384 -17.07 -16.26 19.34
CA PRO A 384 -17.76 -16.61 20.55
C PRO A 384 -17.75 -18.12 20.80
N HIS A 385 -17.69 -18.51 22.07
CA HIS A 385 -17.71 -19.91 22.53
C HIS A 385 -19.12 -20.49 22.50
N LEU A 386 -20.12 -19.66 22.86
CA LEU A 386 -21.51 -20.10 22.91
C LEU A 386 -22.14 -20.14 21.52
N ARG A 387 -22.82 -21.22 21.19
CA ARG A 387 -23.43 -21.42 19.87
C ARG A 387 -24.48 -20.38 19.51
N CYS A 388 -25.30 -19.94 20.46
CA CYS A 388 -26.26 -18.85 20.24
C CYS A 388 -25.57 -17.53 19.82
N TYR A 389 -24.39 -17.23 20.36
CA TYR A 389 -23.63 -16.06 19.97
C TYR A 389 -22.93 -16.23 18.62
N GLN A 390 -22.47 -17.43 18.30
CA GLN A 390 -21.96 -17.75 16.94
C GLN A 390 -23.04 -17.51 15.88
N GLU A 391 -24.27 -17.94 16.14
CA GLU A 391 -25.42 -17.76 15.24
C GLU A 391 -25.77 -16.27 15.10
N ARG A 392 -25.74 -15.47 16.18
CA ARG A 392 -25.97 -14.01 16.15
C ARG A 392 -24.91 -13.27 15.37
N VAL A 393 -23.63 -13.58 15.58
CA VAL A 393 -22.53 -13.00 14.81
C VAL A 393 -22.69 -13.34 13.33
N ALA A 394 -22.98 -14.61 12.98
CA ALA A 394 -23.16 -15.03 11.59
C ALA A 394 -24.34 -14.30 10.91
N ALA A 395 -25.48 -14.15 11.63
CA ALA A 395 -26.64 -13.43 11.14
C ALA A 395 -26.34 -11.93 10.92
N PHE A 396 -25.62 -11.28 11.84
CA PHE A 396 -25.21 -9.91 11.69
C PHE A 396 -24.23 -9.71 10.52
N VAL A 397 -23.21 -10.55 10.41
CA VAL A 397 -22.24 -10.55 9.31
C VAL A 397 -22.94 -10.67 7.95
N LYS A 398 -23.96 -11.52 7.83
CA LYS A 398 -24.78 -11.62 6.60
C LYS A 398 -25.47 -10.30 6.26
N LYS A 399 -26.07 -9.62 7.25
CA LYS A 399 -26.69 -8.30 7.08
C LYS A 399 -25.68 -7.21 6.70
N PHE A 400 -24.50 -7.23 7.32
CA PHE A 400 -23.39 -6.32 7.03
C PHE A 400 -22.97 -6.42 5.56
N TRP A 401 -22.73 -7.63 5.05
CA TRP A 401 -22.32 -7.81 3.65
C TRP A 401 -23.45 -7.54 2.65
N SER A 402 -24.70 -7.81 3.01
CA SER A 402 -25.85 -7.39 2.20
C SER A 402 -25.89 -5.86 2.07
N PHE A 403 -25.59 -5.13 3.14
CA PHE A 403 -25.53 -3.66 3.07
C PHE A 403 -24.34 -3.17 2.23
N TYR A 404 -23.20 -3.84 2.30
CA TYR A 404 -22.06 -3.57 1.42
C TYR A 404 -22.43 -3.75 -0.07
N ASP A 405 -23.17 -4.81 -0.41
CA ASP A 405 -23.64 -5.04 -1.78
C ASP A 405 -24.61 -3.93 -2.24
N ASP A 406 -25.46 -3.40 -1.35
CA ASP A 406 -26.31 -2.24 -1.65
C ASP A 406 -25.48 -1.00 -1.96
N LEU A 407 -24.38 -0.75 -1.23
CA LEU A 407 -23.46 0.36 -1.52
C LEU A 407 -22.77 0.18 -2.88
N LEU A 408 -22.37 -1.04 -3.23
CA LEU A 408 -21.84 -1.34 -4.57
C LEU A 408 -22.86 -1.06 -5.67
N ALA A 409 -24.11 -1.48 -5.46
CA ALA A 409 -25.20 -1.20 -6.39
C ALA A 409 -25.51 0.31 -6.50
N PHE A 410 -25.38 1.05 -5.40
CA PHE A 410 -25.51 2.51 -5.38
C PHE A 410 -24.44 3.18 -6.26
N LYS A 411 -23.19 2.77 -6.18
CA LYS A 411 -22.10 3.32 -7.01
C LYS A 411 -22.38 3.21 -8.51
N SER A 412 -23.07 2.17 -8.94
CA SER A 412 -23.40 1.98 -10.36
C SER A 412 -24.48 2.96 -10.86
N LYS A 413 -25.40 3.38 -9.98
CA LYS A 413 -26.51 4.32 -10.30
C LYS A 413 -26.81 5.18 -9.07
N PRO A 414 -25.95 6.18 -8.77
CA PRO A 414 -26.13 7.04 -7.61
C PRO A 414 -27.35 7.96 -7.76
N SER A 415 -28.06 8.22 -6.66
CA SER A 415 -29.11 9.21 -6.58
C SER A 415 -29.34 9.66 -5.13
N SER A 416 -29.74 10.92 -4.91
CA SER A 416 -29.99 11.48 -3.59
C SER A 416 -31.02 10.68 -2.78
N ARG A 417 -32.08 10.19 -3.45
CA ARG A 417 -33.13 9.36 -2.82
C ARG A 417 -32.55 8.03 -2.30
N LYS A 418 -31.70 7.36 -3.08
CA LYS A 418 -31.03 6.12 -2.67
C LYS A 418 -30.02 6.38 -1.54
N ALA A 419 -29.25 7.48 -1.62
CA ALA A 419 -28.31 7.86 -0.58
C ALA A 419 -29.03 8.05 0.77
N ALA A 420 -30.14 8.81 0.80
CA ALA A 420 -30.94 9.00 2.00
C ALA A 420 -31.52 7.67 2.55
N SER A 421 -31.97 6.78 1.66
CA SER A 421 -32.46 5.46 2.05
C SER A 421 -31.36 4.59 2.66
N LEU A 422 -30.17 4.58 2.07
CA LEU A 422 -29.03 3.82 2.56
C LEU A 422 -28.51 4.37 3.89
N SER A 423 -28.49 5.69 4.08
CA SER A 423 -28.16 6.29 5.37
C SER A 423 -29.11 5.84 6.49
N LYS A 424 -30.43 5.82 6.21
CA LYS A 424 -31.42 5.28 7.17
C LYS A 424 -31.28 3.77 7.40
N LYS A 425 -30.91 3.01 6.35
CA LYS A 425 -30.65 1.56 6.48
C LYS A 425 -29.42 1.29 7.33
N PHE A 426 -28.37 2.12 7.20
CA PHE A 426 -27.19 2.07 8.06
C PHE A 426 -27.59 2.25 9.54
N ASP A 427 -28.36 3.31 9.86
CA ASP A 427 -28.78 3.56 11.24
C ASP A 427 -29.52 2.34 11.82
N ARG A 428 -30.48 1.79 11.08
CA ARG A 428 -31.22 0.60 11.53
C ARG A 428 -30.33 -0.62 11.74
N LEU A 429 -29.30 -0.80 10.91
CA LEU A 429 -28.37 -1.94 11.03
C LEU A 429 -27.46 -1.77 12.25
N PHE A 430 -26.93 -0.58 12.48
CA PHE A 430 -25.92 -0.33 13.50
C PHE A 430 -26.47 0.25 14.83
N THR A 431 -27.79 0.28 15.00
CA THR A 431 -28.47 0.48 16.29
C THR A 431 -29.10 -0.81 16.84
N ALA A 432 -28.91 -1.93 16.13
CA ALA A 432 -29.45 -3.22 16.54
C ALA A 432 -28.82 -3.69 17.86
N ASN A 433 -29.67 -4.11 18.79
CA ASN A 433 -29.25 -4.85 19.99
C ASN A 433 -29.32 -6.36 19.67
N THR A 434 -28.22 -7.06 19.89
CA THR A 434 -28.11 -8.51 19.62
C THR A 434 -28.09 -9.34 20.91
N ASP A 435 -28.17 -8.68 22.08
CA ASP A 435 -28.02 -9.31 23.39
C ASP A 435 -26.69 -10.09 23.56
N TYR A 436 -25.66 -9.74 22.78
CA TYR A 436 -24.29 -10.20 22.92
C TYR A 436 -23.39 -8.98 23.03
N ASP A 437 -22.90 -8.69 24.22
CA ASP A 437 -22.23 -7.42 24.58
C ASP A 437 -21.04 -7.11 23.67
N VAL A 438 -20.22 -8.10 23.31
CA VAL A 438 -19.03 -7.93 22.48
C VAL A 438 -19.42 -7.55 21.04
N LEU A 439 -20.48 -8.16 20.50
CA LEU A 439 -21.02 -7.80 19.19
C LEU A 439 -21.66 -6.41 19.23
N ASP A 440 -22.43 -6.10 20.25
CA ASP A 440 -23.10 -4.80 20.41
C ASP A 440 -22.10 -3.66 20.59
N ASP A 441 -21.01 -3.88 21.33
CA ASP A 441 -19.90 -2.93 21.42
C ASP A 441 -19.25 -2.70 20.04
N ARG A 442 -19.03 -3.76 19.26
CA ARG A 442 -18.48 -3.61 17.92
C ARG A 442 -19.43 -2.91 16.96
N ILE A 443 -20.74 -3.14 17.07
CA ILE A 443 -21.78 -2.43 16.31
C ILE A 443 -21.74 -0.94 16.66
N ARG A 444 -21.70 -0.55 17.94
CA ARG A 444 -21.59 0.84 18.39
C ARG A 444 -20.34 1.55 17.87
N LYS A 445 -19.16 0.87 17.95
CA LYS A 445 -17.90 1.39 17.41
C LYS A 445 -17.97 1.60 15.90
N THR A 446 -18.69 0.77 15.17
CA THR A 446 -18.89 0.94 13.74
C THR A 446 -19.88 2.06 13.44
N ALA A 447 -20.96 2.18 14.24
CA ALA A 447 -21.91 3.28 14.13
C ALA A 447 -21.27 4.66 14.33
N ALA A 448 -20.30 4.77 15.24
CA ALA A 448 -19.54 6.00 15.48
C ALA A 448 -18.76 6.49 14.25
N ASN A 449 -18.41 5.59 13.34
CA ASN A 449 -17.70 5.90 12.07
C ASN A 449 -18.65 6.07 10.88
N LYS A 450 -19.93 6.43 11.11
CA LYS A 450 -20.96 6.55 10.06
C LYS A 450 -20.54 7.50 8.96
N VAL A 451 -20.03 8.66 9.30
CA VAL A 451 -19.66 9.72 8.35
C VAL A 451 -18.56 9.19 7.41
N GLU A 452 -17.53 8.59 7.96
CA GLU A 452 -16.38 8.07 7.22
C GLU A 452 -16.73 6.83 6.40
N LEU A 453 -17.60 5.96 6.89
CA LEU A 453 -18.05 4.77 6.17
C LEU A 453 -19.01 5.09 5.02
N LEU A 454 -19.78 6.18 5.11
CA LEU A 454 -20.78 6.57 4.13
C LEU A 454 -20.30 7.68 3.18
N GLN A 455 -19.02 8.03 3.13
CA GLN A 455 -18.49 9.01 2.16
C GLN A 455 -18.85 8.68 0.71
N VAL A 456 -18.97 7.40 0.38
CA VAL A 456 -19.40 6.93 -0.94
C VAL A 456 -20.79 7.45 -1.36
N LEU A 457 -21.64 7.87 -0.42
CA LEU A 457 -22.96 8.41 -0.72
C LEU A 457 -22.90 9.83 -1.30
N THR A 458 -21.86 10.59 -0.95
CA THR A 458 -21.54 11.92 -1.50
C THR A 458 -20.49 11.86 -2.60
N HIS A 459 -19.59 10.87 -2.54
CA HIS A 459 -18.47 10.66 -3.46
C HIS A 459 -18.53 9.24 -4.08
N PRO A 460 -19.45 8.99 -5.03
CA PRO A 460 -19.64 7.64 -5.60
C PRO A 460 -18.42 7.10 -6.36
N GLU A 461 -17.50 7.99 -6.76
CA GLU A 461 -16.25 7.65 -7.45
C GLU A 461 -15.26 6.92 -6.56
N ILE A 462 -15.27 7.13 -5.22
CA ILE A 462 -14.31 6.50 -4.32
C ILE A 462 -14.56 4.99 -4.16
N PRO A 463 -13.52 4.18 -3.95
CA PRO A 463 -13.69 2.77 -3.65
C PRO A 463 -14.24 2.56 -2.23
N LEU A 464 -15.02 1.48 -2.04
CA LEU A 464 -15.47 1.05 -0.70
C LEU A 464 -14.39 0.29 0.08
N HIS A 465 -13.23 0.08 -0.52
CA HIS A 465 -12.14 -0.71 0.06
C HIS A 465 -10.78 -0.09 -0.23
N ASN A 466 -9.82 -0.39 0.61
CA ASN A 466 -8.42 0.05 0.46
C ASN A 466 -7.52 -1.02 -0.20
N ASN A 467 -8.11 -1.90 -1.03
CA ASN A 467 -7.41 -3.07 -1.58
C ASN A 467 -6.18 -2.71 -2.41
N ALA A 468 -6.21 -1.57 -3.06
CA ALA A 468 -5.11 -1.14 -3.91
C ALA A 468 -3.85 -0.83 -3.12
N SER A 469 -3.99 -0.09 -2.03
CA SER A 469 -2.90 0.17 -1.10
C SER A 469 -2.46 -1.10 -0.38
N GLU A 470 -3.41 -1.99 0.00
CA GLU A 470 -3.06 -3.30 0.57
C GLU A 470 -2.21 -4.16 -0.38
N LEU A 471 -2.53 -4.19 -1.68
CA LEU A 471 -1.74 -4.93 -2.68
C LEU A 471 -0.35 -4.32 -2.85
N ALA A 472 -0.23 -3.00 -2.82
CA ALA A 472 1.05 -2.31 -2.87
C ALA A 472 1.89 -2.58 -1.60
N VAL A 473 1.25 -2.55 -0.43
CA VAL A 473 1.89 -2.96 0.84
C VAL A 473 2.38 -4.41 0.77
N ARG A 474 1.60 -5.33 0.20
CA ARG A 474 2.03 -6.73 0.00
C ARG A 474 3.27 -6.84 -0.90
N ALA A 475 3.39 -5.99 -1.92
CA ALA A 475 4.59 -5.95 -2.76
C ALA A 475 5.83 -5.57 -1.93
N ARG A 476 5.73 -4.56 -1.04
CA ARG A 476 6.80 -4.18 -0.10
C ARG A 476 7.11 -5.31 0.89
N VAL A 477 6.10 -5.95 1.45
CA VAL A 477 6.27 -7.08 2.39
C VAL A 477 7.02 -8.23 1.72
N ARG A 478 6.61 -8.65 0.52
CA ARG A 478 7.31 -9.71 -0.24
C ARG A 478 8.76 -9.34 -0.54
N LYS A 479 9.01 -8.09 -0.93
CA LYS A 479 10.36 -7.57 -1.16
C LYS A 479 11.23 -7.68 0.10
N ARG A 480 10.69 -7.28 1.25
CA ARG A 480 11.35 -7.39 2.55
C ARG A 480 11.61 -8.85 2.93
N ASP A 481 10.64 -9.75 2.72
CA ASP A 481 10.76 -11.17 3.07
C ASP A 481 11.89 -11.85 2.27
N VAL A 482 12.12 -11.45 1.01
CA VAL A 482 13.20 -11.98 0.16
C VAL A 482 14.55 -11.31 0.43
N SER A 483 14.58 -10.00 0.68
CA SER A 483 15.83 -9.22 0.70
C SER A 483 16.20 -8.66 2.07
N PHE A 484 15.44 -8.98 3.13
CA PHE A 484 15.65 -8.56 4.54
C PHE A 484 15.69 -7.04 4.80
N GLY A 485 15.42 -6.22 3.80
CA GLY A 485 15.43 -4.76 3.89
C GLY A 485 16.76 -4.10 3.50
N PRO A 486 16.74 -2.79 3.23
CA PRO A 486 17.92 -2.00 2.95
C PRO A 486 18.75 -1.76 4.23
N ARG A 487 20.07 -1.52 4.05
CA ARG A 487 20.98 -1.25 5.16
C ARG A 487 21.38 0.23 5.27
N THR A 488 21.17 1.03 4.23
CA THR A 488 21.52 2.46 4.19
C THR A 488 20.33 3.29 3.76
N GLN A 489 20.38 4.60 4.02
CA GLN A 489 19.30 5.51 3.60
C GLN A 489 19.23 5.66 2.08
N GLU A 490 20.37 5.63 1.38
CA GLU A 490 20.42 5.60 -0.09
C GLU A 490 19.74 4.33 -0.62
N GLY A 491 19.96 3.18 0.05
CA GLY A 491 19.27 1.93 -0.27
C GLY A 491 17.77 2.01 -0.02
N VAL A 492 17.31 2.70 1.02
CA VAL A 492 15.90 2.99 1.28
C VAL A 492 15.32 3.82 0.13
N LYS A 493 15.99 4.94 -0.19
CA LYS A 493 15.57 5.86 -1.26
C LYS A 493 15.47 5.15 -2.60
N ALA A 494 16.46 4.30 -2.93
CA ALA A 494 16.44 3.50 -4.15
C ALA A 494 15.27 2.50 -4.18
N TRP A 495 14.99 1.79 -3.07
CA TRP A 495 13.85 0.87 -2.98
C TRP A 495 12.53 1.59 -3.20
N ASP A 496 12.32 2.72 -2.52
CA ASP A 496 11.10 3.51 -2.64
C ASP A 496 10.92 4.05 -4.07
N THR A 497 12.00 4.54 -4.67
CA THR A 497 12.00 5.06 -6.05
C THR A 497 11.63 3.97 -7.06
N PHE A 498 12.34 2.87 -7.07
CA PHE A 498 12.12 1.85 -8.11
C PHE A 498 10.84 1.05 -7.89
N GLN A 499 10.36 0.89 -6.64
CA GLN A 499 9.01 0.34 -6.42
C GLN A 499 7.92 1.29 -6.88
N THR A 500 8.10 2.61 -6.69
CA THR A 500 7.18 3.63 -7.21
C THR A 500 7.11 3.60 -8.74
N ILE A 501 8.26 3.64 -9.40
CA ILE A 501 8.36 3.59 -10.88
C ILE A 501 7.76 2.29 -11.40
N ALA A 502 8.16 1.13 -10.86
CA ALA A 502 7.67 -0.18 -11.31
C ALA A 502 6.16 -0.34 -11.07
N GLY A 503 5.67 0.03 -9.90
CA GLY A 503 4.24 -0.05 -9.57
C GLY A 503 3.40 0.88 -10.42
N THR A 504 3.90 2.09 -10.70
CA THR A 504 3.21 3.07 -11.57
C THR A 504 3.25 2.64 -13.03
N ALA A 505 4.39 2.14 -13.53
CA ALA A 505 4.49 1.61 -14.89
C ALA A 505 3.46 0.49 -15.14
N LEU A 506 3.29 -0.44 -14.18
CA LEU A 506 2.26 -1.47 -14.26
C LEU A 506 0.84 -0.89 -14.36
N LYS A 507 0.51 0.14 -13.55
CA LYS A 507 -0.79 0.83 -13.61
C LYS A 507 -0.98 1.57 -14.94
N GLN A 508 0.10 2.09 -15.49
CA GLN A 508 0.09 2.78 -16.77
C GLN A 508 0.09 1.82 -17.98
N GLY A 509 0.29 0.50 -17.75
CA GLY A 509 0.39 -0.50 -18.84
C GLY A 509 1.70 -0.40 -19.61
N VAL A 510 2.76 0.13 -18.98
CA VAL A 510 4.07 0.34 -19.59
C VAL A 510 5.01 -0.80 -19.20
N SER A 511 5.79 -1.30 -20.18
CA SER A 511 6.85 -2.25 -19.89
C SER A 511 7.98 -1.60 -19.10
N ILE A 512 8.17 -2.02 -17.86
CA ILE A 512 9.21 -1.45 -16.99
C ILE A 512 10.62 -1.64 -17.55
N LEU A 513 10.91 -2.77 -18.18
CA LEU A 513 12.23 -3.04 -18.76
C LEU A 513 12.51 -2.11 -19.93
N ALA A 514 11.53 -1.95 -20.83
CA ALA A 514 11.65 -1.01 -21.95
C ALA A 514 11.79 0.43 -21.46
N TYR A 515 11.01 0.81 -20.44
CA TYR A 515 11.05 2.14 -19.85
C TYR A 515 12.40 2.47 -19.21
N LEU A 516 12.92 1.56 -18.39
CA LEU A 516 14.22 1.75 -17.74
C LEU A 516 15.36 1.79 -18.77
N SER A 517 15.29 0.93 -19.83
CA SER A 517 16.29 0.96 -20.91
C SER A 517 16.26 2.28 -21.67
N ASP A 518 15.07 2.80 -22.00
CA ASP A 518 14.89 4.09 -22.68
C ASP A 518 15.47 5.25 -21.84
N ARG A 519 15.21 5.28 -20.54
CA ARG A 519 15.77 6.31 -19.64
C ARG A 519 17.28 6.20 -19.49
N LEU A 520 17.81 4.99 -19.28
CA LEU A 520 19.24 4.74 -19.09
C LEU A 520 20.06 4.90 -20.37
N SER A 521 19.45 4.70 -21.55
CA SER A 521 20.10 5.01 -22.82
C SER A 521 20.20 6.50 -23.12
N GLY A 522 19.44 7.32 -22.39
CA GLY A 522 19.33 8.77 -22.63
C GLY A 522 18.55 9.12 -23.91
N GLU A 523 17.88 8.16 -24.55
CA GLU A 523 17.05 8.39 -25.74
C GLU A 523 15.74 9.11 -25.39
N ASN A 524 15.14 8.80 -24.25
CA ASN A 524 13.90 9.39 -23.74
C ASN A 524 12.77 9.43 -24.79
N LYS A 525 12.64 8.38 -25.58
CA LYS A 525 11.60 8.26 -26.62
C LYS A 525 10.22 7.95 -26.06
N MET A 526 10.18 7.30 -24.90
CA MET A 526 8.93 7.00 -24.21
C MET A 526 8.46 8.24 -23.41
N PRO A 527 7.15 8.55 -23.37
CA PRO A 527 6.62 9.59 -22.50
C PRO A 527 6.95 9.26 -21.03
N SER A 528 7.10 10.30 -20.20
CA SER A 528 7.32 10.10 -18.77
C SER A 528 6.09 9.48 -18.11
N LEU A 529 6.28 8.74 -17.01
CA LEU A 529 5.15 8.20 -16.25
C LEU A 529 4.25 9.32 -15.70
N ALA A 530 4.82 10.46 -15.33
CA ALA A 530 4.08 11.64 -14.92
C ALA A 530 3.15 12.16 -16.04
N SER A 531 3.67 12.29 -17.27
CA SER A 531 2.87 12.71 -18.42
C SER A 531 1.74 11.72 -18.74
N LEU A 532 2.00 10.41 -18.64
CA LEU A 532 0.98 9.38 -18.84
C LEU A 532 -0.12 9.43 -17.76
N ILE A 533 0.23 9.75 -16.51
CA ILE A 533 -0.74 9.97 -15.43
C ILE A 533 -1.64 11.16 -15.76
N GLU A 534 -1.05 12.27 -16.18
CA GLU A 534 -1.79 13.49 -16.53
C GLU A 534 -2.73 13.28 -17.72
N GLU A 535 -2.27 12.59 -18.76
CA GLU A 535 -3.07 12.27 -19.94
C GLU A 535 -4.28 11.40 -19.58
N LYS A 536 -4.05 10.30 -18.85
CA LYS A 536 -5.12 9.38 -18.45
C LYS A 536 -6.10 10.00 -17.46
N SER A 537 -5.64 10.88 -16.58
CA SER A 537 -6.53 11.57 -15.65
C SER A 537 -7.51 12.51 -16.38
N LYS A 538 -7.04 13.19 -17.43
CA LYS A 538 -7.90 14.07 -18.27
C LYS A 538 -8.92 13.28 -19.11
N SER A 539 -8.54 12.09 -19.57
CA SER A 539 -9.43 11.23 -20.35
C SER A 539 -10.51 10.51 -19.54
N GLY A 540 -10.47 10.59 -18.22
CA GLY A 540 -11.35 9.85 -17.31
C GLY A 540 -11.19 8.32 -17.39
N ALA A 541 -10.18 7.83 -18.10
CA ALA A 541 -9.89 6.42 -18.26
C ALA A 541 -9.25 5.85 -16.99
N LEU A 542 -10.07 5.23 -16.14
CA LEU A 542 -9.57 4.41 -15.03
C LEU A 542 -8.80 3.22 -15.61
N SER A 543 -7.59 2.96 -15.10
CA SER A 543 -6.82 1.80 -15.56
C SER A 543 -7.61 0.51 -15.26
N LYS A 544 -7.66 -0.42 -16.23
CA LYS A 544 -8.38 -1.71 -16.11
C LYS A 544 -7.90 -2.58 -14.94
N SER A 545 -6.73 -2.30 -14.37
CA SER A 545 -6.18 -3.03 -13.22
C SER A 545 -6.93 -2.77 -11.90
N TRP A 546 -7.88 -1.83 -11.88
CA TRP A 546 -8.63 -1.41 -10.69
C TRP A 546 -10.14 -1.62 -10.80
N ALA A 547 -10.62 -2.03 -11.96
CA ALA A 547 -12.04 -2.32 -12.20
C ALA A 547 -12.47 -3.69 -11.66
#